data_2062c1600ca48f0ccd9b6ee44056913a
#
_entry.id   2062c1600ca48f0ccd9b6ee44056913a
#
_cell.length_a   1.000
_cell.length_b   1.000
_cell.length_c   1.000
_cell.angle_alpha   90.00
_cell.angle_beta   90.00
_cell.angle_gamma   90.00
#
_symmetry.space_group_name_H-M   'P 1'
#
loop_
_entity.id
_entity.type
_entity.pdbx_description
1 polymer ?
#
loop_
_entity_poly.entity_id
_entity_poly.type
_entity_poly.pdbx_seq_one_letter_code
_entity_poly.pdbx_strand_id
1 'polypeptide(L)'
;RKMLPSLEDYTGLKKTMTSIHKTAIVSSNSKIDESVEIGAYSIIGADVEIGKDTRIDSHVMVTGKTKIGKSNHIYSYCSIGDDPQDKKYDNEDTEVEIGDRNTIREYTTINKGTTQDVGVTRLGNDNWIMAYVHIAHDCQVGNNTIFANNTTLGGHVEVGDYVIFGGFSGAHQFCKIGAHSFLGMYSGVARDLPPYVIVMGQPAEPRGINLEGIKRRDFSKDQIRNIKSAYKALYMSNLGLEEA
;
A
#
# COMPACT_ATOMS: atom_id res chain seq x y z
N ARG A 1 17.48 -15.60 15.66
CA ARG A 1 17.55 -14.16 15.29
C ARG A 1 17.78 -13.37 16.56
N LYS A 2 18.93 -12.69 16.71
CA LYS A 2 19.12 -11.72 17.78
C LYS A 2 18.22 -10.53 17.46
N MET A 3 17.28 -10.22 18.36
CA MET A 3 16.52 -8.96 18.28
C MET A 3 17.52 -7.81 18.34
N LEU A 4 17.34 -6.81 17.50
CA LEU A 4 18.07 -5.54 17.62
C LEU A 4 17.70 -4.91 18.97
N PRO A 5 18.65 -4.29 19.67
CA PRO A 5 18.38 -3.62 20.93
C PRO A 5 17.32 -2.53 20.76
N SER A 6 16.48 -2.33 21.75
CA SER A 6 15.46 -1.28 21.78
C SER A 6 16.11 0.10 21.90
N LEU A 7 15.38 1.16 21.60
CA LEU A 7 15.83 2.55 21.84
C LEU A 7 16.20 2.80 23.32
N GLU A 8 15.58 2.09 24.25
CA GLU A 8 15.88 2.13 25.69
C GLU A 8 17.28 1.64 25.98
N ASP A 9 17.77 0.63 25.23
CA ASP A 9 19.14 0.07 25.39
C ASP A 9 20.22 1.07 24.96
N TYR A 10 19.90 2.04 24.12
CA TYR A 10 20.85 3.06 23.65
C TYR A 10 20.81 4.38 24.44
N THR A 11 19.65 4.73 25.05
CA THR A 11 19.45 6.08 25.61
C THR A 11 19.24 6.08 27.11
N GLY A 12 18.96 4.94 27.72
CA GLY A 12 18.58 4.86 29.14
C GLY A 12 17.27 5.63 29.47
N LEU A 13 16.56 6.09 28.46
CA LEU A 13 15.30 6.81 28.61
C LEU A 13 14.19 5.82 28.89
N LYS A 14 13.64 5.85 30.11
CA LYS A 14 12.41 5.12 30.43
C LYS A 14 11.28 5.64 29.55
N LYS A 15 10.53 4.72 28.92
CA LYS A 15 9.29 5.02 28.18
C LYS A 15 8.37 5.81 29.13
N THR A 16 8.27 7.12 28.93
CA THR A 16 7.28 7.93 29.65
C THR A 16 5.90 7.55 29.10
N MET A 17 4.93 7.30 29.99
CA MET A 17 3.60 6.77 29.71
C MET A 17 2.66 7.74 28.94
N THR A 18 3.17 8.63 28.13
CA THR A 18 2.33 9.42 27.21
C THR A 18 2.44 8.83 25.83
N SER A 19 1.34 8.30 25.31
CA SER A 19 1.25 7.73 23.98
C SER A 19 1.60 8.74 22.86
N ILE A 20 1.47 10.04 23.14
CA ILE A 20 1.78 11.14 22.21
C ILE A 20 3.01 11.89 22.69
N HIS A 21 4.04 11.98 21.85
CA HIS A 21 5.27 12.71 22.19
C HIS A 21 5.00 14.21 22.30
N LYS A 22 5.60 14.88 23.29
CA LYS A 22 5.37 16.32 23.62
C LYS A 22 5.67 17.29 22.47
N THR A 23 6.47 16.89 21.46
CA THR A 23 6.78 17.71 20.29
C THR A 23 5.90 17.37 19.08
N ALA A 24 5.01 16.39 19.20
CA ALA A 24 4.04 16.13 18.14
C ALA A 24 2.99 17.26 18.13
N ILE A 25 2.55 17.64 16.94
CA ILE A 25 1.49 18.61 16.72
C ILE A 25 0.23 17.83 16.33
N VAL A 26 -0.72 17.75 17.24
CA VAL A 26 -1.95 16.99 17.06
C VAL A 26 -3.14 17.92 17.18
N SER A 27 -3.98 17.96 16.15
CA SER A 27 -5.19 18.79 16.16
C SER A 27 -6.19 18.30 17.23
N SER A 28 -6.79 19.22 17.96
CA SER A 28 -7.85 18.90 18.92
C SER A 28 -9.12 18.33 18.28
N ASN A 29 -9.30 18.48 16.98
CA ASN A 29 -10.44 17.95 16.23
C ASN A 29 -10.20 16.53 15.70
N SER A 30 -8.95 16.05 15.74
CA SER A 30 -8.66 14.66 15.33
C SER A 30 -9.27 13.65 16.31
N LYS A 31 -9.65 12.48 15.78
CA LYS A 31 -10.20 11.38 16.57
C LYS A 31 -9.17 10.27 16.69
N ILE A 32 -8.52 10.20 17.82
CA ILE A 32 -7.40 9.27 18.07
C ILE A 32 -7.76 8.37 19.24
N ASP A 33 -7.68 7.05 19.03
CA ASP A 33 -7.86 6.08 20.12
C ASP A 33 -6.77 6.26 21.20
N GLU A 34 -7.11 6.08 22.45
CA GLU A 34 -6.20 6.30 23.61
C GLU A 34 -4.95 5.39 23.61
N SER A 35 -4.99 4.27 22.88
CA SER A 35 -3.87 3.33 22.75
C SER A 35 -2.87 3.70 21.64
N VAL A 36 -3.14 4.74 20.85
CA VAL A 36 -2.27 5.15 19.72
C VAL A 36 -0.98 5.77 20.25
N GLU A 37 0.14 5.37 19.65
CA GLU A 37 1.45 5.97 19.90
C GLU A 37 1.82 6.95 18.78
N ILE A 38 2.22 8.18 19.12
CA ILE A 38 2.67 9.19 18.14
C ILE A 38 4.06 9.71 18.52
N GLY A 39 5.01 9.52 17.61
CA GLY A 39 6.41 9.91 17.79
C GLY A 39 6.67 11.41 17.67
N ALA A 40 7.90 11.79 17.98
CA ALA A 40 8.36 13.17 18.00
C ALA A 40 8.20 13.86 16.62
N TYR A 41 7.81 15.15 16.66
CA TYR A 41 7.70 16.01 15.48
C TYR A 41 6.73 15.52 14.40
N SER A 42 5.84 14.61 14.73
CA SER A 42 4.75 14.20 13.82
C SER A 42 3.61 15.22 13.85
N ILE A 43 2.91 15.37 12.75
CA ILE A 43 1.80 16.30 12.57
C ILE A 43 0.55 15.51 12.22
N ILE A 44 -0.53 15.67 12.99
CA ILE A 44 -1.83 15.05 12.78
C ILE A 44 -2.89 16.13 12.57
N GLY A 45 -3.50 16.14 11.40
CA GLY A 45 -4.51 17.11 10.98
C GLY A 45 -5.87 16.98 11.67
N ALA A 46 -6.76 17.92 11.39
CA ALA A 46 -8.06 18.03 12.07
C ALA A 46 -9.04 16.90 11.72
N ASP A 47 -9.06 16.49 10.44
CA ASP A 47 -10.02 15.51 9.92
C ASP A 47 -9.43 14.08 9.88
N VAL A 48 -8.46 13.81 10.78
CA VAL A 48 -7.78 12.54 10.88
C VAL A 48 -8.43 11.68 11.97
N GLU A 49 -8.72 10.42 11.61
CA GLU A 49 -9.19 9.38 12.55
C GLU A 49 -8.16 8.25 12.61
N ILE A 50 -7.71 7.85 13.82
CA ILE A 50 -6.71 6.78 14.00
C ILE A 50 -7.24 5.75 14.98
N GLY A 51 -7.32 4.50 14.50
CA GLY A 51 -7.82 3.37 15.26
C GLY A 51 -6.80 2.78 16.23
N LYS A 52 -7.33 1.95 17.10
CA LYS A 52 -6.66 1.31 18.24
C LYS A 52 -5.32 0.67 17.93
N ASP A 53 -4.37 0.73 18.86
CA ASP A 53 -3.06 0.07 18.82
C ASP A 53 -2.21 0.45 17.58
N THR A 54 -2.54 1.54 16.88
CA THR A 54 -1.74 2.06 15.77
C THR A 54 -0.56 2.85 16.31
N ARG A 55 0.60 2.62 15.70
CA ARG A 55 1.85 3.32 16.03
C ARG A 55 2.30 4.19 14.87
N ILE A 56 2.56 5.46 15.18
CA ILE A 56 3.12 6.46 14.27
C ILE A 56 4.50 6.84 14.79
N ASP A 57 5.54 6.57 14.02
CA ASP A 57 6.91 6.93 14.39
C ASP A 57 7.14 8.45 14.26
N SER A 58 8.37 8.92 14.44
CA SER A 58 8.70 10.34 14.41
C SER A 58 8.67 10.94 13.00
N HIS A 59 8.37 12.25 12.91
CA HIS A 59 8.38 13.00 11.63
C HIS A 59 7.39 12.46 10.58
N VAL A 60 6.26 11.94 11.00
CA VAL A 60 5.17 11.53 10.09
C VAL A 60 4.17 12.66 9.96
N MET A 61 3.69 12.89 8.75
CA MET A 61 2.58 13.79 8.49
C MET A 61 1.34 13.00 8.06
N VAL A 62 0.23 13.19 8.80
CA VAL A 62 -1.09 12.66 8.45
C VAL A 62 -2.05 13.83 8.41
N THR A 63 -2.58 14.13 7.23
CA THR A 63 -3.41 15.31 6.96
C THR A 63 -4.66 14.96 6.17
N GLY A 64 -5.42 15.98 5.78
CA GLY A 64 -6.65 15.80 5.02
C GLY A 64 -7.67 14.91 5.75
N LYS A 65 -8.71 14.54 5.07
CA LYS A 65 -9.74 13.61 5.56
C LYS A 65 -9.20 12.17 5.46
N THR A 66 -8.52 11.74 6.51
CA THR A 66 -7.79 10.45 6.53
C THR A 66 -8.27 9.57 7.66
N LYS A 67 -8.67 8.34 7.33
CA LYS A 67 -9.03 7.31 8.30
C LYS A 67 -7.99 6.20 8.28
N ILE A 68 -7.42 5.88 9.43
CA ILE A 68 -6.45 4.81 9.64
C ILE A 68 -7.05 3.82 10.63
N GLY A 69 -7.14 2.56 10.24
CA GLY A 69 -7.63 1.46 11.05
C GLY A 69 -6.71 1.16 12.24
N LYS A 70 -6.83 -0.03 12.78
CA LYS A 70 -6.14 -0.47 13.99
C LYS A 70 -4.86 -1.25 13.70
N SER A 71 -3.95 -1.24 14.69
CA SER A 71 -2.71 -2.04 14.68
C SER A 71 -1.81 -1.77 13.47
N ASN A 72 -1.85 -0.58 12.90
CA ASN A 72 -0.94 -0.16 11.85
C ASN A 72 0.38 0.31 12.45
N HIS A 73 1.48 0.15 11.70
CA HIS A 73 2.76 0.77 12.02
C HIS A 73 3.22 1.66 10.87
N ILE A 74 3.26 2.97 11.11
CA ILE A 74 3.67 3.98 10.15
C ILE A 74 5.03 4.51 10.57
N TYR A 75 6.03 4.25 9.74
CA TYR A 75 7.42 4.60 10.00
C TYR A 75 7.70 6.07 9.65
N SER A 76 8.85 6.54 10.11
CA SER A 76 9.25 7.95 10.02
C SER A 76 9.26 8.49 8.58
N TYR A 77 8.95 9.79 8.46
CA TYR A 77 8.97 10.55 7.21
C TYR A 77 7.91 10.14 6.17
N CYS A 78 6.85 9.45 6.58
CA CYS A 78 5.70 9.22 5.71
C CYS A 78 4.83 10.48 5.61
N SER A 79 4.21 10.70 4.42
CA SER A 79 3.18 11.70 4.19
C SER A 79 1.90 10.99 3.73
N ILE A 80 0.83 11.10 4.51
CA ILE A 80 -0.43 10.40 4.27
C ILE A 80 -1.58 11.40 4.28
N GLY A 81 -2.42 11.33 3.25
CA GLY A 81 -3.61 12.18 3.14
C GLY A 81 -3.32 13.57 2.58
N ASP A 82 -2.15 13.80 2.06
CA ASP A 82 -1.78 15.04 1.39
C ASP A 82 -2.47 15.16 0.03
N ASP A 83 -2.46 16.35 -0.55
CA ASP A 83 -3.11 16.66 -1.81
C ASP A 83 -2.60 15.79 -2.96
N PRO A 84 -3.49 15.41 -3.90
CA PRO A 84 -3.08 14.72 -5.13
C PRO A 84 -2.02 15.49 -5.91
N GLN A 85 -1.07 14.76 -6.50
CA GLN A 85 -0.07 15.35 -7.39
C GLN A 85 -0.63 15.56 -8.82
N ASP A 86 -1.93 15.70 -8.95
CA ASP A 86 -2.61 16.02 -10.21
C ASP A 86 -2.80 17.53 -10.34
N LYS A 87 -2.36 18.11 -11.47
CA LYS A 87 -2.50 19.55 -11.76
C LYS A 87 -3.95 20.01 -11.86
N LYS A 88 -4.91 19.11 -12.00
CA LYS A 88 -6.35 19.43 -12.07
C LYS A 88 -7.01 19.51 -10.70
N TYR A 89 -6.31 19.05 -9.64
CA TYR A 89 -6.82 19.07 -8.28
C TYR A 89 -7.09 20.52 -7.83
N ASP A 90 -8.28 20.79 -7.30
CA ASP A 90 -8.74 22.13 -6.87
C ASP A 90 -9.38 22.09 -5.47
N ASN A 91 -8.66 21.52 -4.49
CA ASN A 91 -9.08 21.45 -3.09
C ASN A 91 -10.40 20.71 -2.83
N GLU A 92 -10.66 19.66 -3.58
CA GLU A 92 -11.86 18.84 -3.43
C GLU A 92 -11.92 18.12 -2.07
N ASP A 93 -13.13 17.90 -1.54
CA ASP A 93 -13.39 17.12 -0.33
C ASP A 93 -13.28 15.62 -0.62
N THR A 94 -12.06 15.14 -0.64
CA THR A 94 -11.69 13.74 -0.92
C THR A 94 -10.87 13.15 0.22
N GLU A 95 -10.76 11.82 0.26
CA GLU A 95 -10.23 11.16 1.45
C GLU A 95 -9.22 10.03 1.18
N VAL A 96 -8.57 9.60 2.27
CA VAL A 96 -7.75 8.37 2.35
C VAL A 96 -8.36 7.43 3.37
N GLU A 97 -8.49 6.16 3.04
CA GLU A 97 -8.88 5.10 3.95
C GLU A 97 -7.78 4.03 4.00
N ILE A 98 -7.23 3.78 5.18
CA ILE A 98 -6.25 2.72 5.46
C ILE A 98 -6.87 1.73 6.42
N GLY A 99 -6.89 0.46 6.05
CA GLY A 99 -7.39 -0.64 6.87
C GLY A 99 -6.48 -0.96 8.06
N ASP A 100 -6.51 -2.21 8.48
CA ASP A 100 -5.86 -2.69 9.70
C ASP A 100 -4.53 -3.39 9.42
N ARG A 101 -3.63 -3.41 10.41
CA ARG A 101 -2.40 -4.23 10.47
C ARG A 101 -1.44 -4.02 9.30
N ASN A 102 -1.43 -2.84 8.72
CA ASN A 102 -0.47 -2.49 7.69
C ASN A 102 0.86 -2.06 8.30
N THR A 103 1.94 -2.40 7.63
CA THR A 103 3.28 -1.86 7.87
C THR A 103 3.63 -0.91 6.74
N ILE A 104 3.77 0.37 7.04
CA ILE A 104 4.08 1.43 6.08
C ILE A 104 5.44 2.02 6.42
N ARG A 105 6.46 1.68 5.61
CA ARG A 105 7.85 2.04 5.84
C ARG A 105 8.14 3.48 5.41
N GLU A 106 9.34 3.90 5.76
CA GLU A 106 9.84 5.26 5.69
C GLU A 106 9.66 5.90 4.30
N TYR A 107 9.38 7.20 4.28
CA TYR A 107 9.25 8.01 3.05
C TYR A 107 8.13 7.54 2.10
N THR A 108 7.18 6.76 2.58
CA THR A 108 5.99 6.41 1.80
C THR A 108 5.06 7.61 1.69
N THR A 109 4.49 7.83 0.50
CA THR A 109 3.47 8.85 0.26
C THR A 109 2.17 8.22 -0.21
N ILE A 110 1.03 8.63 0.39
CA ILE A 110 -0.31 8.19 0.03
C ILE A 110 -1.17 9.45 -0.10
N ASN A 111 -1.57 9.79 -1.32
CA ASN A 111 -2.38 10.97 -1.58
C ASN A 111 -3.88 10.65 -1.50
N LYS A 112 -4.69 11.64 -1.11
CA LYS A 112 -6.15 11.50 -1.12
C LYS A 112 -6.71 11.42 -2.54
N GLY A 113 -7.97 11.02 -2.69
CA GLY A 113 -8.63 10.87 -3.99
C GLY A 113 -8.92 12.19 -4.70
N THR A 114 -9.59 12.12 -5.85
CA THR A 114 -10.07 13.24 -6.64
C THR A 114 -11.56 13.08 -6.94
N THR A 115 -12.27 14.17 -7.23
CA THR A 115 -13.69 14.11 -7.63
C THR A 115 -13.89 13.57 -9.05
N GLN A 116 -12.82 13.29 -9.77
CA GLN A 116 -12.87 12.74 -11.13
C GLN A 116 -13.13 11.22 -11.14
N ASP A 117 -13.06 10.56 -9.99
CA ASP A 117 -13.33 9.13 -9.82
C ASP A 117 -14.04 8.89 -8.48
N VAL A 118 -13.59 7.89 -7.73
CA VAL A 118 -14.22 7.44 -6.46
C VAL A 118 -14.04 8.41 -5.30
N GLY A 119 -13.17 9.40 -5.41
CA GLY A 119 -12.93 10.40 -4.37
C GLY A 119 -12.19 9.89 -3.15
N VAL A 120 -11.69 8.66 -3.19
CA VAL A 120 -11.01 8.05 -2.05
C VAL A 120 -9.89 7.12 -2.51
N THR A 121 -8.71 7.28 -1.90
CA THR A 121 -7.60 6.33 -2.04
C THR A 121 -7.70 5.31 -0.90
N ARG A 122 -7.68 4.02 -1.24
CA ARG A 122 -7.81 2.92 -0.26
C ARG A 122 -6.60 2.03 -0.22
N LEU A 123 -6.18 1.72 1.00
CA LEU A 123 -5.24 0.65 1.32
C LEU A 123 -5.95 -0.34 2.26
N GLY A 124 -6.12 -1.59 1.83
CA GLY A 124 -6.77 -2.64 2.61
C GLY A 124 -6.00 -3.02 3.87
N ASN A 125 -6.03 -4.29 4.22
CA ASN A 125 -5.46 -4.81 5.47
C ASN A 125 -4.21 -5.65 5.22
N ASP A 126 -3.36 -5.81 6.26
CA ASP A 126 -2.23 -6.74 6.28
C ASP A 126 -1.20 -6.49 5.15
N ASN A 127 -1.08 -5.26 4.67
CA ASN A 127 -0.16 -4.89 3.61
C ASN A 127 1.23 -4.55 4.16
N TRP A 128 2.26 -4.92 3.38
CA TRP A 128 3.66 -4.60 3.66
C TRP A 128 4.17 -3.61 2.61
N ILE A 129 4.18 -2.34 2.98
CA ILE A 129 4.59 -1.23 2.12
C ILE A 129 6.01 -0.82 2.50
N MET A 130 6.98 -1.09 1.64
CA MET A 130 8.39 -0.79 1.92
C MET A 130 8.71 0.70 1.66
N ALA A 131 9.93 1.10 1.96
CA ALA A 131 10.33 2.49 1.89
C ALA A 131 10.27 3.09 0.48
N TYR A 132 9.94 4.39 0.42
CA TYR A 132 9.82 5.17 -0.81
C TYR A 132 8.71 4.73 -1.77
N VAL A 133 7.71 4.02 -1.29
CA VAL A 133 6.53 3.68 -2.09
C VAL A 133 5.65 4.91 -2.28
N HIS A 134 5.10 5.07 -3.49
CA HIS A 134 4.08 6.08 -3.78
C HIS A 134 2.77 5.42 -4.19
N ILE A 135 1.70 5.77 -3.48
CA ILE A 135 0.32 5.41 -3.82
C ILE A 135 -0.41 6.71 -4.20
N ALA A 136 -0.66 6.90 -5.49
CA ALA A 136 -1.32 8.09 -5.99
C ALA A 136 -2.83 8.09 -5.66
N HIS A 137 -3.48 9.20 -5.98
CA HIS A 137 -4.90 9.43 -5.77
C HIS A 137 -5.79 8.34 -6.41
N ASP A 138 -6.92 8.08 -5.79
CA ASP A 138 -7.96 7.14 -6.25
C ASP A 138 -7.50 5.67 -6.39
N CYS A 139 -6.28 5.31 -5.99
CA CYS A 139 -5.84 3.93 -5.98
C CYS A 139 -6.67 3.08 -5.02
N GLN A 140 -7.03 1.87 -5.45
CA GLN A 140 -7.77 0.89 -4.65
C GLN A 140 -6.89 -0.33 -4.42
N VAL A 141 -6.24 -0.42 -3.26
CA VAL A 141 -5.31 -1.51 -2.92
C VAL A 141 -5.99 -2.50 -1.98
N GLY A 142 -5.99 -3.77 -2.37
CA GLY A 142 -6.54 -4.89 -1.60
C GLY A 142 -5.72 -5.24 -0.37
N ASN A 143 -5.78 -6.50 0.03
CA ASN A 143 -5.20 -7.00 1.27
C ASN A 143 -3.98 -7.87 1.02
N ASN A 144 -3.10 -8.01 2.05
CA ASN A 144 -1.95 -8.91 2.03
C ASN A 144 -0.98 -8.64 0.87
N THR A 145 -0.90 -7.42 0.38
CA THR A 145 0.01 -7.02 -0.70
C THR A 145 1.40 -6.72 -0.17
N ILE A 146 2.39 -6.83 -1.04
CA ILE A 146 3.77 -6.45 -0.76
C ILE A 146 4.23 -5.48 -1.84
N PHE A 147 4.60 -4.28 -1.41
CA PHE A 147 5.20 -3.27 -2.27
C PHE A 147 6.67 -3.12 -1.88
N ALA A 148 7.57 -3.60 -2.71
CA ALA A 148 8.99 -3.42 -2.44
C ALA A 148 9.44 -1.96 -2.67
N ASN A 149 10.64 -1.62 -2.23
CA ASN A 149 11.15 -0.25 -2.26
C ASN A 149 10.97 0.43 -3.62
N ASN A 150 10.57 1.71 -3.57
CA ASN A 150 10.37 2.57 -4.75
C ASN A 150 9.29 2.08 -5.73
N THR A 151 8.36 1.25 -5.29
CA THR A 151 7.17 0.94 -6.11
C THR A 151 6.31 2.19 -6.24
N THR A 152 5.81 2.44 -7.45
CA THR A 152 4.98 3.61 -7.74
C THR A 152 3.68 3.20 -8.44
N LEU A 153 2.56 3.61 -7.88
CA LEU A 153 1.26 3.52 -8.54
C LEU A 153 0.87 4.88 -9.11
N GLY A 154 0.51 4.92 -10.39
CA GLY A 154 -0.22 6.05 -10.96
C GLY A 154 -1.64 6.14 -10.41
N GLY A 155 -2.33 7.27 -10.63
CA GLY A 155 -3.71 7.44 -10.15
C GLY A 155 -4.66 6.36 -10.68
N HIS A 156 -5.71 6.05 -9.91
CA HIS A 156 -6.80 5.13 -10.30
C HIS A 156 -6.36 3.66 -10.49
N VAL A 157 -5.21 3.25 -9.97
CA VAL A 157 -4.77 1.85 -10.08
C VAL A 157 -5.55 1.00 -9.09
N GLU A 158 -6.11 -0.12 -9.59
CA GLU A 158 -6.73 -1.15 -8.76
C GLU A 158 -5.76 -2.31 -8.55
N VAL A 159 -5.51 -2.69 -7.30
CA VAL A 159 -4.61 -3.79 -6.94
C VAL A 159 -5.37 -4.83 -6.14
N GLY A 160 -5.44 -6.05 -6.66
CA GLY A 160 -6.08 -7.18 -5.99
C GLY A 160 -5.26 -7.69 -4.79
N ASP A 161 -5.88 -8.61 -4.04
CA ASP A 161 -5.24 -9.21 -2.87
C ASP A 161 -3.99 -10.02 -3.25
N TYR A 162 -3.01 -10.04 -2.32
CA TYR A 162 -1.80 -10.84 -2.44
C TYR A 162 -0.89 -10.50 -3.63
N VAL A 163 -1.05 -9.33 -4.22
CA VAL A 163 -0.13 -8.85 -5.26
C VAL A 163 1.23 -8.52 -4.65
N ILE A 164 2.29 -8.84 -5.37
CA ILE A 164 3.66 -8.48 -4.99
C ILE A 164 4.27 -7.61 -6.08
N PHE A 165 4.68 -6.42 -5.70
CA PHE A 165 5.48 -5.51 -6.52
C PHE A 165 6.96 -5.64 -6.14
N GLY A 166 7.80 -6.01 -7.10
CA GLY A 166 9.25 -5.96 -6.96
C GLY A 166 9.78 -4.53 -6.89
N GLY A 167 10.97 -4.34 -6.35
CA GLY A 167 11.54 -2.99 -6.20
C GLY A 167 11.63 -2.22 -7.52
N PHE A 168 11.40 -0.91 -7.46
CA PHE A 168 11.38 -0.01 -8.63
C PHE A 168 10.38 -0.43 -9.72
N SER A 169 9.37 -1.20 -9.38
CA SER A 169 8.29 -1.51 -10.31
C SER A 169 7.17 -0.47 -10.21
N GLY A 170 6.30 -0.42 -11.20
CA GLY A 170 5.18 0.51 -11.17
C GLY A 170 4.04 0.10 -12.10
N ALA A 171 2.88 0.69 -11.83
CA ALA A 171 1.70 0.56 -12.67
C ALA A 171 1.25 1.93 -13.18
N HIS A 172 1.02 2.02 -14.49
CA HIS A 172 0.44 3.21 -15.11
C HIS A 172 -0.99 3.45 -14.61
N GLN A 173 -1.43 4.70 -14.62
CA GLN A 173 -2.77 5.07 -14.20
C GLN A 173 -3.86 4.20 -14.86
N PHE A 174 -4.94 3.93 -14.13
CA PHE A 174 -6.09 3.12 -14.53
C PHE A 174 -5.82 1.62 -14.74
N CYS A 175 -4.61 1.12 -14.56
CA CYS A 175 -4.35 -0.31 -14.66
C CYS A 175 -5.00 -1.10 -13.52
N LYS A 176 -5.51 -2.29 -13.84
CA LYS A 176 -6.01 -3.27 -12.89
C LYS A 176 -5.00 -4.40 -12.74
N ILE A 177 -4.52 -4.60 -11.53
CA ILE A 177 -3.52 -5.61 -11.20
C ILE A 177 -4.22 -6.76 -10.46
N GLY A 178 -4.43 -7.87 -11.15
CA GLY A 178 -5.18 -9.02 -10.64
C GLY A 178 -4.53 -9.69 -9.43
N ALA A 179 -5.36 -10.26 -8.57
CA ALA A 179 -4.91 -10.89 -7.32
C ALA A 179 -3.83 -11.96 -7.54
N HIS A 180 -2.94 -12.11 -6.56
CA HIS A 180 -1.83 -13.08 -6.57
C HIS A 180 -0.79 -12.88 -7.69
N SER A 181 -0.86 -11.82 -8.46
CA SER A 181 0.15 -11.53 -9.49
C SER A 181 1.47 -11.05 -8.87
N PHE A 182 2.52 -11.12 -9.66
CA PHE A 182 3.86 -10.71 -9.23
C PHE A 182 4.52 -9.85 -10.33
N LEU A 183 4.90 -8.64 -9.98
CA LEU A 183 5.70 -7.77 -10.83
C LEU A 183 7.17 -7.92 -10.45
N GLY A 184 8.01 -8.30 -11.39
CA GLY A 184 9.45 -8.38 -11.15
C GLY A 184 10.06 -7.01 -10.88
N MET A 185 11.28 -6.99 -10.35
CA MET A 185 12.05 -5.75 -10.14
C MET A 185 12.18 -4.97 -11.46
N TYR A 186 12.07 -3.62 -11.40
CA TYR A 186 12.10 -2.72 -12.57
C TYR A 186 11.01 -2.98 -13.63
N SER A 187 9.88 -3.58 -13.25
CA SER A 187 8.79 -3.80 -14.20
C SER A 187 7.87 -2.59 -14.30
N GLY A 188 7.55 -2.19 -15.52
CA GLY A 188 6.58 -1.15 -15.82
C GLY A 188 5.31 -1.70 -16.48
N VAL A 189 4.19 -1.74 -15.76
CA VAL A 189 2.91 -2.21 -16.27
C VAL A 189 2.10 -1.04 -16.80
N ALA A 190 1.69 -1.12 -18.08
CA ALA A 190 0.89 -0.10 -18.75
C ALA A 190 -0.46 -0.63 -19.28
N ARG A 191 -0.85 -1.84 -18.88
CA ARG A 191 -2.11 -2.51 -19.23
C ARG A 191 -2.57 -3.37 -18.06
N ASP A 192 -3.83 -3.77 -18.05
CA ASP A 192 -4.36 -4.68 -17.04
C ASP A 192 -3.56 -5.98 -16.98
N LEU A 193 -3.31 -6.44 -15.76
CA LEU A 193 -2.61 -7.68 -15.48
C LEU A 193 -3.58 -8.70 -14.89
N PRO A 194 -3.84 -9.83 -15.59
CA PRO A 194 -4.69 -10.89 -15.06
C PRO A 194 -4.16 -11.48 -13.75
N PRO A 195 -5.04 -12.06 -12.90
CA PRO A 195 -4.63 -12.72 -11.67
C PRO A 195 -3.58 -13.82 -11.90
N TYR A 196 -2.76 -14.04 -10.89
CA TYR A 196 -1.74 -15.11 -10.81
C TYR A 196 -0.55 -14.97 -11.75
N VAL A 197 -0.50 -13.96 -12.62
CA VAL A 197 0.55 -13.82 -13.64
C VAL A 197 1.80 -13.17 -13.05
N ILE A 198 2.97 -13.65 -13.48
CA ILE A 198 4.27 -12.98 -13.29
C ILE A 198 4.57 -12.17 -14.53
N VAL A 199 4.94 -10.90 -14.33
CA VAL A 199 5.45 -10.04 -15.40
C VAL A 199 6.82 -9.49 -15.06
N MET A 200 7.64 -9.21 -16.06
CA MET A 200 8.98 -8.62 -15.93
C MET A 200 9.29 -7.71 -17.11
N GLY A 201 10.10 -6.69 -16.83
CA GLY A 201 10.64 -5.79 -17.85
C GLY A 201 9.85 -4.50 -18.03
N GLN A 202 10.31 -3.66 -18.97
CA GLN A 202 9.66 -2.41 -19.35
C GLN A 202 9.69 -2.22 -20.87
N PRO A 203 8.52 -2.35 -21.54
CA PRO A 203 7.21 -2.71 -20.97
C PRO A 203 7.23 -4.10 -20.29
N ALA A 204 6.35 -4.29 -19.29
CA ALA A 204 6.26 -5.55 -18.57
C ALA A 204 5.60 -6.64 -19.45
N GLU A 205 6.27 -7.78 -19.55
CA GLU A 205 5.83 -8.92 -20.34
C GLU A 205 5.54 -10.15 -19.47
N PRO A 206 4.50 -10.94 -19.77
CA PRO A 206 4.20 -12.18 -19.07
C PRO A 206 5.35 -13.18 -19.14
N ARG A 207 5.69 -13.77 -17.96
CA ARG A 207 6.76 -14.78 -17.82
C ARG A 207 6.26 -16.12 -17.28
N GLY A 208 5.00 -16.20 -16.88
CA GLY A 208 4.39 -17.40 -16.33
C GLY A 208 3.40 -17.07 -15.23
N ILE A 209 3.09 -18.05 -14.41
CA ILE A 209 2.22 -17.90 -13.24
C ILE A 209 3.03 -17.84 -11.95
N ASN A 210 2.53 -17.13 -10.93
CA ASN A 210 3.11 -17.03 -9.60
C ASN A 210 2.92 -18.35 -8.80
N LEU A 211 3.51 -19.43 -9.31
CA LEU A 211 3.33 -20.76 -8.75
C LEU A 211 3.74 -20.86 -7.28
N GLU A 212 4.85 -20.22 -6.89
CA GLU A 212 5.31 -20.24 -5.51
C GLU A 212 4.37 -19.45 -4.59
N GLY A 213 3.84 -18.31 -5.05
CA GLY A 213 2.88 -17.53 -4.29
C GLY A 213 1.59 -18.31 -4.02
N ILE A 214 1.02 -18.96 -5.02
CA ILE A 214 -0.23 -19.72 -4.88
C ILE A 214 -0.06 -21.00 -4.07
N LYS A 215 1.09 -21.71 -4.18
CA LYS A 215 1.40 -22.87 -3.33
C LYS A 215 1.50 -22.51 -1.84
N ARG A 216 2.10 -21.36 -1.52
CA ARG A 216 2.20 -20.88 -0.11
C ARG A 216 0.86 -20.49 0.51
N ARG A 217 -0.21 -20.45 -0.28
CA ARG A 217 -1.59 -20.11 0.12
C ARG A 217 -2.54 -21.28 -0.04
N ASP A 218 -2.00 -22.51 0.01
CA ASP A 218 -2.74 -23.76 0.07
C ASP A 218 -3.71 -24.01 -1.10
N PHE A 219 -3.42 -23.43 -2.27
CA PHE A 219 -4.18 -23.76 -3.48
C PHE A 219 -4.04 -25.25 -3.82
N SER A 220 -5.17 -25.92 -4.06
CA SER A 220 -5.20 -27.32 -4.41
C SER A 220 -4.51 -27.60 -5.75
N LYS A 221 -4.10 -28.86 -5.96
CA LYS A 221 -3.51 -29.28 -7.24
C LYS A 221 -4.42 -28.99 -8.45
N ASP A 222 -5.73 -29.13 -8.26
CA ASP A 222 -6.72 -28.87 -9.30
C ASP A 222 -6.86 -27.38 -9.61
N GLN A 223 -6.91 -26.53 -8.59
CA GLN A 223 -6.89 -25.08 -8.77
C GLN A 223 -5.63 -24.62 -9.51
N ILE A 224 -4.46 -25.12 -9.12
CA ILE A 224 -3.19 -24.82 -9.79
C ILE A 224 -3.21 -25.28 -11.26
N ARG A 225 -3.77 -26.46 -11.52
CA ARG A 225 -3.93 -26.97 -12.89
C ARG A 225 -4.82 -26.06 -13.74
N ASN A 226 -5.94 -25.63 -13.18
CA ASN A 226 -6.87 -24.73 -13.88
C ASN A 226 -6.25 -23.36 -14.17
N ILE A 227 -5.52 -22.77 -13.21
CA ILE A 227 -4.78 -21.51 -13.42
C ILE A 227 -3.74 -21.68 -14.55
N LYS A 228 -3.01 -22.79 -14.57
CA LYS A 228 -2.07 -23.09 -15.68
C LYS A 228 -2.76 -23.19 -17.02
N SER A 229 -3.92 -23.82 -17.07
CA SER A 229 -4.69 -23.95 -18.31
C SER A 229 -5.18 -22.60 -18.81
N ALA A 230 -5.71 -21.75 -17.93
CA ALA A 230 -6.13 -20.39 -18.24
C ALA A 230 -4.94 -19.54 -18.77
N TYR A 231 -3.77 -19.61 -18.11
CA TYR A 231 -2.57 -18.92 -18.58
C TYR A 231 -2.17 -19.37 -20.01
N LYS A 232 -2.23 -20.68 -20.29
CA LYS A 232 -1.92 -21.20 -21.61
C LYS A 232 -2.93 -20.71 -22.66
N ALA A 233 -4.22 -20.70 -22.33
CA ALA A 233 -5.25 -20.19 -23.23
C ALA A 233 -5.00 -18.72 -23.59
N LEU A 234 -4.76 -17.87 -22.60
CA LEU A 234 -4.55 -16.42 -22.79
C LEU A 234 -3.25 -16.05 -23.52
N TYR A 235 -2.16 -16.79 -23.30
CA TYR A 235 -0.83 -16.36 -23.73
C TYR A 235 -0.10 -17.30 -24.67
N MET A 236 -0.60 -18.52 -24.91
CA MET A 236 0.12 -19.54 -25.65
C MET A 236 -0.71 -20.24 -26.74
N SER A 237 -2.01 -19.93 -26.87
CA SER A 237 -2.91 -20.63 -27.79
C SER A 237 -3.11 -19.93 -29.14
N ASN A 238 -2.61 -18.71 -29.33
CA ASN A 238 -2.91 -17.84 -30.47
C ASN A 238 -4.42 -17.58 -30.72
N LEU A 239 -5.26 -17.78 -29.68
CA LEU A 239 -6.68 -17.42 -29.71
C LEU A 239 -6.86 -15.93 -29.46
N GLY A 240 -7.93 -15.34 -29.98
CA GLY A 240 -8.38 -14.03 -29.55
C GLY A 240 -8.88 -14.07 -28.09
N LEU A 241 -8.93 -12.93 -27.41
CA LEU A 241 -9.35 -12.86 -26.01
C LEU A 241 -10.76 -13.42 -25.77
N GLU A 242 -11.67 -13.27 -26.74
CA GLU A 242 -13.04 -13.80 -26.69
C GLU A 242 -13.13 -15.31 -26.92
N GLU A 243 -12.08 -15.92 -27.49
CA GLU A 243 -12.02 -17.35 -27.79
C GLU A 243 -11.21 -18.13 -26.76
N ALA A 244 -10.42 -17.45 -25.93
CA ALA A 244 -9.54 -18.03 -24.92
C ALA A 244 -10.26 -18.25 -23.56
#